data_12cce7439ef6796c3677b3c39a8f6952
#
_entry.id   12cce7439ef6796c3677b3c39a8f6952
#
_cell.length_a   1.000
_cell.length_b   1.000
_cell.length_c   1.000
_cell.angle_alpha   90.00
_cell.angle_beta   90.00
_cell.angle_gamma   90.00
#
_symmetry.space_group_name_H-M   'P 1'
#
loop_
_entity.id
_entity.type
_entity.pdbx_description
1 polymer ?
#
loop_
_entity_poly.entity_id
_entity_poly.type
_entity_poly.pdbx_seq_one_letter_code
_entity_poly.pdbx_strand_id
1 'polypeptide(L)'
;MSYTINKEFMLAANEGDSRKSQNWYIIAHETANPRATGRNEASYMKNNWRNAYTTHVVGDGIVYLIGEPGYVSWGALDANCYAPAQIELQHTTDKALFEKNYRVYVELIRDLCNQFGIPKTLDAGGKGIKGVKSHQWVTQNYGGDHTDPYGYLASMGISKEQFARDIANGFGSSCKTVTAQSKPVAKPQTPSDHDKAVAASKAVHQGNAWAKLDKFNEVSKGKVRIAGWLVPDKPDGPIGKCAYILIMKHGTNEEITRVASQGIKRPDVKKTYGYKGGDALGMDVTVDLSWVKKGMKINIIFRRCNQANGEGAVNDVRFRDIYLTL
;
A
#
# COMPACT_ATOMS: atom_id res chain seq x y z
N MET A 1 -11.04 11.51 1.16
CA MET A 1 -10.44 11.14 2.47
C MET A 1 -11.41 10.23 3.17
N SER A 2 -10.95 9.09 3.67
CA SER A 2 -11.78 8.09 4.35
C SER A 2 -11.66 8.17 5.88
N TYR A 3 -10.97 9.19 6.40
CA TYR A 3 -10.74 9.42 7.83
C TYR A 3 -11.19 10.84 8.26
N THR A 4 -11.47 10.97 9.55
CA THR A 4 -11.85 12.26 10.17
C THR A 4 -10.59 12.97 10.68
N ILE A 5 -10.50 14.30 10.45
CA ILE A 5 -9.46 15.15 11.01
C ILE A 5 -10.07 15.99 12.14
N ASN A 6 -9.54 15.82 13.35
CA ASN A 6 -9.85 16.64 14.52
C ASN A 6 -8.79 17.75 14.67
N LYS A 7 -9.21 19.00 14.75
CA LYS A 7 -8.36 20.20 14.87
C LYS A 7 -8.34 20.79 16.28
N GLU A 8 -8.94 20.13 17.26
CA GLU A 8 -9.06 20.63 18.65
C GLU A 8 -7.70 21.01 19.25
N PHE A 9 -6.65 20.28 18.89
CA PHE A 9 -5.29 20.47 19.40
C PHE A 9 -4.35 21.18 18.41
N MET A 10 -4.92 21.80 17.37
CA MET A 10 -4.10 22.54 16.41
C MET A 10 -3.37 23.71 17.09
N LEU A 11 -2.10 23.89 16.77
CA LEU A 11 -1.30 25.01 17.23
C LEU A 11 -1.89 26.32 16.71
N ALA A 12 -1.90 27.36 17.54
CA ALA A 12 -2.33 28.69 17.14
C ALA A 12 -1.29 29.35 16.21
N ALA A 13 -1.66 30.41 15.51
CA ALA A 13 -0.83 31.09 14.53
C ALA A 13 0.52 31.62 15.07
N ASN A 14 0.63 31.81 16.39
CA ASN A 14 1.85 32.23 17.08
C ASN A 14 2.56 31.09 17.83
N GLU A 15 2.14 29.86 17.59
CA GLU A 15 2.73 28.63 18.14
C GLU A 15 3.37 27.79 17.03
N GLY A 16 4.35 26.97 17.42
CA GLY A 16 5.11 26.15 16.47
C GLY A 16 6.18 26.93 15.72
N ASP A 17 6.70 26.36 14.66
CA ASP A 17 7.75 26.94 13.83
C ASP A 17 7.13 27.64 12.61
N SER A 18 7.47 28.89 12.38
CA SER A 18 6.93 29.69 11.28
C SER A 18 7.65 29.46 9.94
N ARG A 19 8.75 28.71 9.95
CA ARG A 19 9.53 28.42 8.74
C ARG A 19 8.83 27.40 7.87
N LYS A 20 8.81 27.64 6.56
CA LYS A 20 8.37 26.62 5.59
C LYS A 20 9.39 25.49 5.51
N SER A 21 8.91 24.27 5.48
CA SER A 21 9.75 23.11 5.23
C SER A 21 10.01 22.90 3.74
N GLN A 22 11.03 22.13 3.42
CA GLN A 22 11.24 21.59 2.07
C GLN A 22 10.41 20.31 1.91
N ASN A 23 9.85 20.12 0.72
CA ASN A 23 9.01 18.95 0.41
C ASN A 23 9.87 17.74 0.01
N TRP A 24 10.60 17.17 0.98
CA TRP A 24 11.45 16.00 0.73
C TRP A 24 10.94 14.75 1.39
N TYR A 25 10.47 14.84 2.64
CA TYR A 25 10.11 13.66 3.44
C TYR A 25 8.73 13.78 4.07
N ILE A 26 7.99 12.67 4.08
CA ILE A 26 6.93 12.45 5.07
C ILE A 26 7.53 11.53 6.12
N ILE A 27 7.60 11.96 7.40
CA ILE A 27 8.25 11.14 8.43
C ILE A 27 7.20 10.39 9.23
N ALA A 28 7.45 9.09 9.34
CA ALA A 28 6.60 8.11 9.99
C ALA A 28 7.17 7.77 11.37
N HIS A 29 6.40 8.11 12.42
CA HIS A 29 6.72 7.86 13.84
C HIS A 29 5.71 6.93 14.49
N GLU A 30 5.99 6.54 15.75
CA GLU A 30 5.00 6.01 16.67
C GLU A 30 5.28 6.52 18.10
N THR A 31 4.23 6.65 18.91
CA THR A 31 4.30 7.42 20.16
C THR A 31 5.07 6.76 21.30
N ALA A 32 5.50 5.51 21.17
CA ALA A 32 6.21 4.71 22.19
C ALA A 32 5.52 4.67 23.57
N ASN A 33 4.24 5.08 23.65
CA ASN A 33 3.50 5.21 24.91
C ASN A 33 2.21 4.38 24.92
N PRO A 34 2.27 3.11 25.36
CA PRO A 34 1.12 2.21 25.34
C PRO A 34 -0.02 2.59 26.32
N ARG A 35 0.20 3.60 27.16
CA ARG A 35 -0.78 4.04 28.16
C ARG A 35 -1.60 5.25 27.72
N ALA A 36 -1.22 5.92 26.63
CA ALA A 36 -1.89 7.11 26.15
C ALA A 36 -2.82 6.79 24.96
N THR A 37 -3.95 7.48 24.91
CA THR A 37 -4.80 7.53 23.73
C THR A 37 -4.22 8.50 22.71
N GLY A 38 -4.69 8.44 21.43
CA GLY A 38 -4.30 9.44 20.43
C GLY A 38 -4.66 10.86 20.87
N ARG A 39 -5.79 11.03 21.54
CA ARG A 39 -6.20 12.30 22.13
C ARG A 39 -5.23 12.82 23.21
N ASN A 40 -4.73 11.92 24.07
CA ASN A 40 -3.76 12.31 25.11
C ASN A 40 -2.46 12.79 24.49
N GLU A 41 -1.93 12.07 23.48
CA GLU A 41 -0.71 12.44 22.76
C GLU A 41 -0.88 13.81 22.04
N ALA A 42 -2.00 14.00 21.36
CA ALA A 42 -2.31 15.25 20.69
C ALA A 42 -2.40 16.44 21.69
N SER A 43 -3.07 16.25 22.83
CA SER A 43 -3.14 17.25 23.90
C SER A 43 -1.76 17.54 24.50
N TYR A 44 -0.95 16.49 24.72
CA TYR A 44 0.41 16.65 25.22
C TYR A 44 1.26 17.50 24.29
N MET A 45 1.27 17.20 22.99
CA MET A 45 2.04 17.97 21.98
C MET A 45 1.57 19.42 21.90
N LYS A 46 0.24 19.66 21.94
CA LYS A 46 -0.30 21.03 21.97
C LYS A 46 0.22 21.83 23.15
N ASN A 47 0.24 21.23 24.35
CA ASN A 47 0.64 21.93 25.57
C ASN A 47 2.15 22.05 25.74
N ASN A 48 2.93 21.20 25.06
CA ASN A 48 4.38 21.10 25.18
C ASN A 48 5.10 21.37 23.83
N TRP A 49 4.48 22.04 22.88
CA TRP A 49 5.00 22.22 21.54
C TRP A 49 6.42 22.85 21.49
N ARG A 50 6.79 23.62 22.51
CA ARG A 50 8.13 24.22 22.61
C ARG A 50 9.24 23.20 22.81
N ASN A 51 8.91 21.99 23.26
CA ASN A 51 9.88 20.91 23.41
C ASN A 51 9.95 20.02 22.18
N ALA A 52 8.79 19.47 21.75
CA ALA A 52 8.66 18.65 20.56
C ALA A 52 7.19 18.57 20.12
N TYR A 53 6.95 18.48 18.82
CA TYR A 53 5.63 18.19 18.23
C TYR A 53 5.79 17.70 16.81
N THR A 54 4.83 16.92 16.36
CA THR A 54 4.65 16.54 14.95
C THR A 54 3.46 17.25 14.34
N THR A 55 3.27 17.13 13.03
CA THR A 55 2.11 17.76 12.37
C THR A 55 0.82 17.01 12.66
N HIS A 56 0.89 15.69 12.84
CA HIS A 56 -0.30 14.85 13.03
C HIS A 56 -0.05 13.76 14.07
N VAL A 57 -1.12 13.41 14.79
CA VAL A 57 -1.22 12.17 15.57
C VAL A 57 -2.37 11.35 15.00
N VAL A 58 -2.12 10.09 14.65
CA VAL A 58 -3.15 9.11 14.28
C VAL A 58 -3.43 8.22 15.48
N GLY A 59 -4.62 8.31 15.98
CA GLY A 59 -5.06 7.52 17.12
C GLY A 59 -6.58 7.55 17.28
N ASP A 60 -7.10 6.68 18.11
CA ASP A 60 -8.54 6.58 18.38
C ASP A 60 -9.39 6.41 17.10
N GLY A 61 -8.75 5.93 16.02
CA GLY A 61 -9.35 5.73 14.70
C GLY A 61 -9.55 7.00 13.86
N ILE A 62 -8.91 8.10 14.24
CA ILE A 62 -8.99 9.42 13.56
C ILE A 62 -7.60 10.06 13.48
N VAL A 63 -7.52 11.22 12.83
CA VAL A 63 -6.33 12.08 12.77
C VAL A 63 -6.53 13.28 13.68
N TYR A 64 -5.59 13.59 14.56
CA TYR A 64 -5.47 14.86 15.25
C TYR A 64 -4.44 15.72 14.52
N LEU A 65 -4.83 16.91 14.10
CA LEU A 65 -3.95 17.90 13.49
C LEU A 65 -3.36 18.78 14.60
N ILE A 66 -2.02 18.83 14.67
CA ILE A 66 -1.27 19.61 15.67
C ILE A 66 -0.55 20.77 15.00
N GLY A 67 0.51 20.48 14.23
CA GLY A 67 1.23 21.49 13.43
C GLY A 67 0.64 21.63 12.04
N GLU A 68 0.75 22.82 11.44
CA GLU A 68 0.27 23.03 10.07
C GLU A 68 1.20 22.33 9.07
N PRO A 69 0.68 21.44 8.18
CA PRO A 69 1.49 20.79 7.16
C PRO A 69 2.13 21.81 6.19
N GLY A 70 3.37 21.56 5.80
CA GLY A 70 4.17 22.47 4.97
C GLY A 70 5.06 23.43 5.77
N TYR A 71 4.93 23.43 7.09
CA TYR A 71 5.83 24.12 8.02
C TYR A 71 6.72 23.12 8.77
N VAL A 72 7.81 23.61 9.33
CA VAL A 72 8.73 22.81 10.14
C VAL A 72 8.02 22.37 11.41
N SER A 73 8.12 21.09 11.76
CA SER A 73 7.74 20.55 13.07
C SER A 73 8.96 19.92 13.74
N TRP A 74 8.92 19.72 15.06
CA TRP A 74 10.11 19.37 15.86
C TRP A 74 10.01 17.94 16.41
N GLY A 75 10.00 16.95 15.49
CA GLY A 75 9.93 15.55 15.85
C GLY A 75 11.05 14.68 15.22
N ALA A 76 11.95 15.28 14.39
CA ALA A 76 12.90 14.52 13.59
C ALA A 76 14.29 15.16 13.50
N LEU A 77 14.72 15.86 14.55
CA LEU A 77 16.06 16.46 14.67
C LEU A 77 16.44 17.29 13.41
N ASP A 78 17.62 17.04 12.85
CA ASP A 78 18.13 17.77 11.67
C ASP A 78 17.33 17.50 10.39
N ALA A 79 16.45 16.51 10.37
CA ALA A 79 15.53 16.25 9.26
C ALA A 79 14.27 17.13 9.27
N ASN A 80 14.00 17.86 10.37
CA ASN A 80 12.80 18.69 10.54
C ASN A 80 12.55 19.66 9.38
N CYS A 81 13.59 20.34 8.91
CA CYS A 81 13.47 21.35 7.84
C CYS A 81 13.17 20.75 6.45
N TYR A 82 13.24 19.43 6.29
CA TYR A 82 12.97 18.72 5.04
C TYR A 82 11.62 18.00 5.03
N ALA A 83 10.86 18.04 6.14
CA ALA A 83 9.64 17.28 6.31
C ALA A 83 8.42 18.19 6.46
N PRO A 84 7.61 18.39 5.38
CA PRO A 84 6.36 19.16 5.46
C PRO A 84 5.29 18.46 6.30
N ALA A 85 5.47 17.18 6.62
CA ALA A 85 4.61 16.48 7.56
C ALA A 85 5.38 15.36 8.29
N GLN A 86 5.06 15.23 9.57
CA GLN A 86 5.53 14.19 10.48
C GLN A 86 4.31 13.62 11.20
N ILE A 87 4.21 12.31 11.31
CA ILE A 87 2.98 11.65 11.74
C ILE A 87 3.30 10.64 12.82
N GLU A 88 2.70 10.80 13.99
CA GLU A 88 2.73 9.83 15.08
C GLU A 88 1.61 8.82 14.94
N LEU A 89 1.92 7.53 15.10
CA LEU A 89 0.94 6.47 15.25
C LEU A 89 0.79 6.13 16.74
N GLN A 90 -0.43 6.19 17.27
CA GLN A 90 -0.72 5.80 18.65
C GLN A 90 -0.23 4.37 18.91
N HIS A 91 0.57 4.21 19.99
CA HIS A 91 0.94 2.91 20.50
C HIS A 91 -0.24 2.32 21.31
N THR A 92 -0.85 1.27 20.80
CA THR A 92 -1.92 0.53 21.51
C THR A 92 -1.66 -0.95 21.48
N THR A 93 -2.11 -1.68 22.48
CA THR A 93 -2.08 -3.15 22.54
C THR A 93 -3.39 -3.78 22.04
N ASP A 94 -4.43 -2.97 21.83
CA ASP A 94 -5.69 -3.39 21.24
C ASP A 94 -5.50 -3.56 19.74
N LYS A 95 -5.58 -4.80 19.25
CA LYS A 95 -5.39 -5.13 17.83
C LYS A 95 -6.46 -4.52 16.92
N ALA A 96 -7.71 -4.44 17.38
CA ALA A 96 -8.79 -3.87 16.58
C ALA A 96 -8.62 -2.35 16.40
N LEU A 97 -8.24 -1.66 17.48
CA LEU A 97 -7.89 -0.25 17.43
C LEU A 97 -6.64 -0.01 16.59
N PHE A 98 -5.61 -0.85 16.74
CA PHE A 98 -4.41 -0.78 15.90
C PHE A 98 -4.73 -0.90 14.42
N GLU A 99 -5.50 -1.91 14.00
CA GLU A 99 -5.88 -2.09 12.60
C GLU A 99 -6.60 -0.85 12.02
N LYS A 100 -7.47 -0.24 12.82
CA LYS A 100 -8.16 0.98 12.44
C LYS A 100 -7.19 2.16 12.32
N ASN A 101 -6.32 2.36 13.33
CA ASN A 101 -5.32 3.41 13.33
C ASN A 101 -4.31 3.23 12.19
N TYR A 102 -3.83 2.02 11.96
CA TYR A 102 -2.86 1.71 10.91
C TYR A 102 -3.42 2.04 9.52
N ARG A 103 -4.69 1.73 9.25
CA ARG A 103 -5.35 2.13 7.99
C ARG A 103 -5.35 3.64 7.81
N VAL A 104 -5.79 4.38 8.84
CA VAL A 104 -5.80 5.84 8.81
C VAL A 104 -4.40 6.41 8.63
N TYR A 105 -3.40 5.83 9.31
CA TYR A 105 -2.00 6.24 9.24
C TYR A 105 -1.42 6.12 7.82
N VAL A 106 -1.60 4.98 7.19
CA VAL A 106 -1.13 4.76 5.81
C VAL A 106 -1.88 5.66 4.83
N GLU A 107 -3.19 5.81 4.95
CA GLU A 107 -3.97 6.68 4.07
C GLU A 107 -3.55 8.14 4.20
N LEU A 108 -3.34 8.63 5.43
CA LEU A 108 -2.82 9.98 5.69
C LEU A 108 -1.44 10.19 5.08
N ILE A 109 -0.50 9.24 5.29
CA ILE A 109 0.84 9.30 4.67
C ILE A 109 0.71 9.45 3.15
N ARG A 110 -0.16 8.66 2.52
CA ARG A 110 -0.37 8.68 1.07
C ARG A 110 -0.97 9.99 0.57
N ASP A 111 -1.94 10.53 1.30
CA ASP A 111 -2.58 11.82 0.98
C ASP A 111 -1.57 12.97 1.09
N LEU A 112 -0.74 12.97 2.13
CA LEU A 112 0.33 13.95 2.30
C LEU A 112 1.43 13.81 1.22
N CYS A 113 1.77 12.58 0.83
CA CYS A 113 2.65 12.35 -0.32
C CYS A 113 2.08 12.98 -1.60
N ASN A 114 0.79 12.82 -1.85
CA ASN A 114 0.13 13.44 -3.01
C ASN A 114 0.11 14.98 -2.90
N GLN A 115 -0.20 15.51 -1.71
CA GLN A 115 -0.28 16.95 -1.45
C GLN A 115 1.06 17.65 -1.70
N PHE A 116 2.18 17.05 -1.28
CA PHE A 116 3.50 17.64 -1.35
C PHE A 116 4.36 17.15 -2.52
N GLY A 117 3.83 16.29 -3.39
CA GLY A 117 4.56 15.74 -4.54
C GLY A 117 5.74 14.85 -4.12
N ILE A 118 5.60 14.10 -3.02
CA ILE A 118 6.63 13.23 -2.46
C ILE A 118 6.37 11.78 -2.91
N PRO A 119 7.39 11.04 -3.39
CA PRO A 119 7.24 9.64 -3.76
C PRO A 119 6.79 8.75 -2.59
N LYS A 120 5.89 7.81 -2.86
CA LYS A 120 5.39 6.83 -1.89
C LYS A 120 6.35 5.65 -1.71
N THR A 121 7.62 5.95 -1.45
CA THR A 121 8.70 4.97 -1.25
C THR A 121 9.19 5.05 0.18
N LEU A 122 9.19 3.93 0.91
CA LEU A 122 9.64 3.88 2.30
C LEU A 122 11.16 3.70 2.36
N ASP A 123 11.86 4.59 3.09
CA ASP A 123 13.30 4.57 3.40
C ASP A 123 14.23 4.40 2.18
N ALA A 124 13.77 4.75 0.99
CA ALA A 124 14.58 4.62 -0.22
C ALA A 124 15.72 5.65 -0.26
N GLY A 125 16.95 5.18 -0.47
CA GLY A 125 18.14 6.02 -0.62
C GLY A 125 18.60 6.76 0.64
N GLY A 126 19.66 7.56 0.49
CA GLY A 126 20.22 8.40 1.56
C GLY A 126 19.64 9.81 1.60
N LYS A 127 20.36 10.73 2.29
CA LYS A 127 20.00 12.15 2.37
C LYS A 127 19.70 12.75 1.00
N GLY A 128 18.67 13.58 0.91
CA GLY A 128 18.24 14.25 -0.33
C GLY A 128 17.32 13.41 -1.23
N ILE A 129 17.20 12.10 -1.02
CA ILE A 129 16.29 11.26 -1.79
C ILE A 129 14.89 11.34 -1.18
N LYS A 130 13.96 11.96 -1.92
CA LYS A 130 12.57 12.17 -1.48
C LYS A 130 11.83 10.85 -1.23
N GLY A 131 10.93 10.86 -0.28
CA GLY A 131 10.08 9.70 0.05
C GLY A 131 9.50 9.75 1.45
N VAL A 132 8.81 8.69 1.82
CA VAL A 132 8.43 8.43 3.20
C VAL A 132 9.65 7.90 3.94
N LYS A 133 9.91 8.42 5.13
CA LYS A 133 11.05 8.02 5.96
C LYS A 133 10.56 7.60 7.33
N SER A 134 11.09 6.49 7.85
CA SER A 134 10.92 6.14 9.24
C SER A 134 11.81 7.02 10.13
N HIS A 135 11.48 7.16 11.41
CA HIS A 135 12.40 7.80 12.35
C HIS A 135 13.72 7.02 12.47
N GLN A 136 13.69 5.69 12.33
CA GLN A 136 14.92 4.89 12.24
C GLN A 136 15.81 5.32 11.07
N TRP A 137 15.24 5.61 9.88
CA TRP A 137 16.00 6.13 8.75
C TRP A 137 16.57 7.52 9.07
N VAL A 138 15.82 8.37 9.78
CA VAL A 138 16.30 9.68 10.24
C VAL A 138 17.52 9.51 11.13
N THR A 139 17.45 8.62 12.12
CA THR A 139 18.59 8.29 12.99
C THR A 139 19.83 7.87 12.19
N GLN A 140 19.67 7.00 11.20
CA GLN A 140 20.78 6.50 10.38
C GLN A 140 21.40 7.56 9.46
N ASN A 141 20.65 8.59 9.09
CA ASN A 141 21.09 9.60 8.13
C ASN A 141 21.36 10.96 8.78
N TYR A 142 20.65 11.36 9.84
CA TYR A 142 20.73 12.67 10.47
C TYR A 142 21.18 12.63 11.93
N GLY A 143 21.34 11.42 12.49
CA GLY A 143 21.71 11.22 13.88
C GLY A 143 20.50 11.02 14.79
N GLY A 144 20.78 10.71 16.06
CA GLY A 144 19.78 10.32 17.05
C GLY A 144 19.85 8.84 17.40
N ASP A 145 18.87 8.35 18.14
CA ASP A 145 18.80 6.99 18.67
C ASP A 145 17.42 6.33 18.49
N HIS A 146 16.53 6.99 17.77
CA HIS A 146 15.18 6.50 17.52
C HIS A 146 15.15 5.34 16.53
N THR A 147 14.28 4.34 16.76
CA THR A 147 14.14 3.14 15.95
C THR A 147 12.71 2.90 15.44
N ASP A 148 11.78 3.77 15.81
CA ASP A 148 10.38 3.72 15.43
C ASP A 148 10.17 3.95 13.92
N PRO A 149 9.07 3.44 13.36
CA PRO A 149 7.95 2.72 13.98
C PRO A 149 8.08 1.18 13.92
N TYR A 150 9.20 0.63 13.48
CA TYR A 150 9.29 -0.77 13.05
C TYR A 150 9.11 -1.78 14.17
N GLY A 151 9.67 -1.53 15.36
CA GLY A 151 9.52 -2.43 16.50
C GLY A 151 8.05 -2.60 16.88
N TYR A 152 7.31 -1.52 16.95
CA TYR A 152 5.89 -1.52 17.24
C TYR A 152 5.08 -2.18 16.12
N LEU A 153 5.29 -1.79 14.87
CA LEU A 153 4.59 -2.39 13.73
C LEU A 153 4.78 -3.90 13.67
N ALA A 154 6.01 -4.38 13.88
CA ALA A 154 6.32 -5.81 13.91
C ALA A 154 5.58 -6.55 15.05
N SER A 155 5.49 -5.96 16.25
CA SER A 155 4.75 -6.53 17.38
C SER A 155 3.25 -6.66 17.09
N MET A 156 2.73 -5.82 16.22
CA MET A 156 1.34 -5.85 15.76
C MET A 156 1.14 -6.67 14.47
N GLY A 157 2.20 -7.32 13.96
CA GLY A 157 2.15 -8.21 12.81
C GLY A 157 2.37 -7.54 11.46
N ILE A 158 2.84 -6.30 11.42
CA ILE A 158 3.16 -5.55 10.20
C ILE A 158 4.67 -5.51 10.00
N SER A 159 5.18 -6.21 8.97
CA SER A 159 6.59 -6.13 8.62
C SER A 159 6.94 -4.80 7.91
N LYS A 160 8.23 -4.46 7.87
CA LYS A 160 8.71 -3.28 7.13
C LYS A 160 8.31 -3.34 5.65
N GLU A 161 8.42 -4.51 5.03
CA GLU A 161 8.04 -4.73 3.64
C GLU A 161 6.53 -4.58 3.44
N GLN A 162 5.71 -5.02 4.42
CA GLN A 162 4.27 -4.80 4.38
C GLN A 162 3.95 -3.32 4.46
N PHE A 163 4.56 -2.59 5.41
CA PHE A 163 4.36 -1.15 5.56
C PHE A 163 4.77 -0.39 4.28
N ALA A 164 5.90 -0.76 3.67
CA ALA A 164 6.34 -0.19 2.39
C ALA A 164 5.33 -0.45 1.26
N ARG A 165 4.77 -1.66 1.18
CA ARG A 165 3.73 -1.99 0.18
C ARG A 165 2.44 -1.20 0.42
N ASP A 166 2.02 -1.07 1.67
CA ASP A 166 0.78 -0.36 2.01
C ASP A 166 0.92 1.15 1.71
N ILE A 167 2.08 1.75 1.96
CA ILE A 167 2.39 3.13 1.57
C ILE A 167 2.36 3.26 0.03
N ALA A 168 3.01 2.36 -0.69
CA ALA A 168 3.09 2.43 -2.15
C ALA A 168 1.71 2.26 -2.80
N ASN A 169 0.92 1.28 -2.36
CA ASN A 169 -0.28 0.82 -3.05
C ASN A 169 -1.60 1.24 -2.36
N GLY A 170 -1.56 1.58 -1.07
CA GLY A 170 -2.74 1.73 -0.22
C GLY A 170 -3.37 0.39 0.14
N PHE A 171 -4.35 0.46 1.02
CA PHE A 171 -5.21 -0.69 1.26
C PHE A 171 -6.19 -0.76 0.09
N GLY A 172 -6.05 -1.77 -0.77
CA GLY A 172 -7.11 -2.10 -1.70
C GLY A 172 -8.41 -2.20 -0.90
N SER A 173 -9.47 -1.52 -1.36
CA SER A 173 -10.75 -1.44 -0.67
C SER A 173 -11.09 -2.79 -0.05
N SER A 174 -11.21 -2.80 1.29
CA SER A 174 -11.67 -3.97 2.02
C SER A 174 -12.89 -4.53 1.30
N CYS A 175 -12.88 -5.81 1.01
CA CYS A 175 -13.87 -6.64 0.36
C CYS A 175 -15.33 -6.08 0.43
N LYS A 176 -15.58 -4.97 -0.24
CA LYS A 176 -16.92 -4.49 -0.58
C LYS A 176 -17.04 -4.68 -2.08
N THR A 177 -18.02 -5.42 -2.47
CA THR A 177 -18.46 -5.63 -3.85
C THR A 177 -18.38 -4.30 -4.61
N VAL A 178 -17.34 -4.10 -5.40
CA VAL A 178 -17.28 -2.95 -6.30
C VAL A 178 -18.04 -3.38 -7.54
N THR A 179 -19.26 -2.89 -7.65
CA THR A 179 -20.00 -2.92 -8.90
C THR A 179 -19.13 -2.24 -9.96
N ALA A 180 -18.80 -2.96 -11.00
CA ALA A 180 -18.00 -2.48 -12.11
C ALA A 180 -18.64 -1.22 -12.72
N GLN A 181 -18.11 -0.05 -12.39
CA GLN A 181 -18.38 1.15 -13.19
C GLN A 181 -17.49 1.12 -14.42
N SER A 182 -18.10 0.91 -15.54
CA SER A 182 -17.51 1.08 -16.87
C SER A 182 -16.97 2.50 -17.01
N LYS A 183 -15.64 2.67 -17.08
CA LYS A 183 -15.00 3.92 -17.52
C LYS A 183 -14.83 3.94 -19.03
N PRO A 184 -14.76 5.13 -19.65
CA PRO A 184 -14.86 5.29 -21.09
C PRO A 184 -13.79 4.49 -21.83
N VAL A 185 -14.24 3.80 -22.86
CA VAL A 185 -13.43 3.05 -23.81
C VAL A 185 -12.46 4.02 -24.51
N ALA A 186 -11.17 3.86 -24.24
CA ALA A 186 -10.14 4.43 -25.12
C ALA A 186 -10.29 3.83 -26.53
N LYS A 187 -10.04 4.64 -27.57
CA LYS A 187 -10.10 4.22 -28.98
C LYS A 187 -9.40 2.86 -29.17
N PRO A 188 -9.93 1.96 -29.99
CA PRO A 188 -9.32 0.65 -30.23
C PRO A 188 -7.92 0.82 -30.81
N GLN A 189 -6.90 0.48 -30.02
CA GLN A 189 -5.55 0.24 -30.53
C GLN A 189 -5.51 -1.17 -31.11
N THR A 190 -4.84 -1.35 -32.24
CA THR A 190 -4.56 -2.67 -32.80
C THR A 190 -3.76 -3.49 -31.76
N PRO A 191 -4.21 -4.71 -31.38
CA PRO A 191 -3.51 -5.52 -30.39
C PRO A 191 -2.06 -5.78 -30.80
N SER A 192 -1.12 -5.57 -29.88
CA SER A 192 0.29 -5.92 -30.08
C SER A 192 0.46 -7.45 -30.21
N ASP A 193 1.58 -7.88 -30.75
CA ASP A 193 1.86 -9.33 -30.83
C ASP A 193 1.93 -9.97 -29.44
N HIS A 194 2.37 -9.22 -28.44
CA HIS A 194 2.31 -9.64 -27.03
C HIS A 194 0.87 -9.83 -26.56
N ASP A 195 -0.04 -8.89 -26.88
CA ASP A 195 -1.46 -9.03 -26.50
C ASP A 195 -2.12 -10.25 -27.14
N LYS A 196 -1.78 -10.52 -28.40
CA LYS A 196 -2.25 -11.72 -29.11
C LYS A 196 -1.71 -13.00 -28.47
N ALA A 197 -0.42 -13.00 -28.09
CA ALA A 197 0.22 -14.14 -27.42
C ALA A 197 -0.43 -14.40 -26.03
N VAL A 198 -0.69 -13.35 -25.24
CA VAL A 198 -1.37 -13.47 -23.97
C VAL A 198 -2.78 -14.02 -24.14
N ALA A 199 -3.57 -13.48 -25.08
CA ALA A 199 -4.94 -13.95 -25.35
C ALA A 199 -4.98 -15.41 -25.83
N ALA A 200 -4.02 -15.83 -26.63
CA ALA A 200 -3.88 -17.19 -27.15
C ALA A 200 -3.23 -18.18 -26.15
N SER A 201 -2.73 -17.71 -25.01
CA SER A 201 -2.09 -18.57 -24.01
C SER A 201 -3.07 -19.59 -23.45
N LYS A 202 -2.55 -20.78 -23.12
CA LYS A 202 -3.34 -21.83 -22.46
C LYS A 202 -3.46 -21.54 -20.97
N ALA A 203 -4.47 -22.14 -20.33
CA ALA A 203 -4.53 -22.17 -18.88
C ALA A 203 -3.35 -22.94 -18.30
N VAL A 204 -2.80 -22.46 -17.19
CA VAL A 204 -1.69 -23.05 -16.45
C VAL A 204 -2.24 -23.78 -15.23
N HIS A 205 -1.81 -25.01 -15.00
CA HIS A 205 -2.06 -25.76 -13.77
C HIS A 205 -0.83 -25.65 -12.87
N GLN A 206 -1.04 -25.25 -11.63
CA GLN A 206 0.02 -25.26 -10.61
C GLN A 206 -0.57 -25.56 -9.23
N GLY A 207 0.02 -26.52 -8.52
CA GLY A 207 -0.46 -26.94 -7.21
C GLY A 207 -1.89 -27.48 -7.28
N ASN A 208 -2.83 -26.78 -6.65
CA ASN A 208 -4.24 -27.16 -6.54
C ASN A 208 -5.18 -26.24 -7.35
N ALA A 209 -4.65 -25.55 -8.37
CA ALA A 209 -5.48 -24.61 -9.13
C ALA A 209 -5.08 -24.50 -10.61
N TRP A 210 -6.05 -24.11 -11.43
CA TRP A 210 -5.88 -23.64 -12.79
C TRP A 210 -6.01 -22.13 -12.85
N ALA A 211 -5.23 -21.49 -13.71
CA ALA A 211 -5.37 -20.05 -13.99
C ALA A 211 -5.03 -19.73 -15.44
N LYS A 212 -5.54 -18.62 -15.93
CA LYS A 212 -5.20 -18.06 -17.25
C LYS A 212 -5.13 -16.56 -17.19
N LEU A 213 -4.14 -15.98 -17.91
CA LEU A 213 -4.08 -14.57 -18.25
C LEU A 213 -4.94 -14.31 -19.49
N ASP A 214 -5.85 -13.34 -19.39
CA ASP A 214 -6.65 -12.85 -20.51
C ASP A 214 -6.07 -11.50 -21.03
N LYS A 215 -5.46 -10.70 -20.14
CA LYS A 215 -4.76 -9.43 -20.44
C LYS A 215 -3.51 -9.29 -19.58
N PHE A 216 -2.43 -8.79 -20.18
CA PHE A 216 -1.20 -8.41 -19.50
C PHE A 216 -0.43 -7.44 -20.38
N ASN A 217 -0.82 -6.17 -20.40
CA ASN A 217 -0.28 -5.18 -21.30
C ASN A 217 -0.23 -3.78 -20.68
N GLU A 218 0.69 -2.96 -21.17
CA GLU A 218 0.74 -1.55 -20.86
C GLU A 218 -0.40 -0.83 -21.58
N VAL A 219 -1.31 -0.19 -20.83
CA VAL A 219 -2.46 0.56 -21.38
C VAL A 219 -2.19 2.05 -21.49
N SER A 220 -1.24 2.55 -20.75
CA SER A 220 -0.64 3.89 -20.85
C SER A 220 0.70 3.86 -20.14
N LYS A 221 1.58 4.84 -20.40
CA LYS A 221 2.95 4.86 -19.90
C LYS A 221 3.01 4.50 -18.41
N GLY A 222 3.65 3.37 -18.10
CA GLY A 222 3.84 2.83 -16.76
C GLY A 222 2.57 2.24 -16.12
N LYS A 223 1.41 2.20 -16.82
CA LYS A 223 0.18 1.59 -16.31
C LYS A 223 -0.10 0.28 -17.02
N VAL A 224 -0.04 -0.81 -16.29
CA VAL A 224 -0.21 -2.16 -16.80
C VAL A 224 -1.56 -2.73 -16.37
N ARG A 225 -2.39 -3.16 -17.34
CA ARG A 225 -3.60 -3.91 -17.08
C ARG A 225 -3.29 -5.38 -17.04
N ILE A 226 -3.80 -6.05 -16.00
CA ILE A 226 -3.67 -7.48 -15.78
C ILE A 226 -5.06 -8.02 -15.52
N ALA A 227 -5.52 -8.94 -16.37
CA ALA A 227 -6.81 -9.59 -16.20
C ALA A 227 -6.73 -11.08 -16.50
N GLY A 228 -7.60 -11.86 -15.86
CA GLY A 228 -7.68 -13.30 -16.04
C GLY A 228 -8.54 -13.95 -14.98
N TRP A 229 -8.26 -15.20 -14.66
CA TRP A 229 -9.02 -15.98 -13.70
C TRP A 229 -8.17 -17.07 -13.04
N LEU A 230 -8.59 -17.51 -11.85
CA LEU A 230 -8.06 -18.65 -11.11
C LEU A 230 -9.21 -19.46 -10.53
N VAL A 231 -9.15 -20.78 -10.68
CA VAL A 231 -10.14 -21.73 -10.17
C VAL A 231 -9.44 -22.94 -9.54
N PRO A 232 -9.92 -23.51 -8.43
CA PRO A 232 -9.42 -24.77 -7.91
C PRO A 232 -9.50 -25.89 -8.94
N ASP A 233 -8.55 -26.83 -8.89
CA ASP A 233 -8.49 -28.00 -9.80
C ASP A 233 -9.57 -29.06 -9.49
N LYS A 234 -10.15 -29.05 -8.27
CA LYS A 234 -11.24 -29.93 -7.85
C LYS A 234 -12.54 -29.17 -7.75
N PRO A 235 -13.70 -29.84 -8.08
CA PRO A 235 -15.01 -29.19 -8.02
C PRO A 235 -15.37 -28.55 -6.67
N ASP A 236 -14.91 -29.11 -5.58
CA ASP A 236 -15.08 -28.65 -4.19
C ASP A 236 -13.78 -28.25 -3.53
N GLY A 237 -12.74 -28.00 -4.35
CA GLY A 237 -11.42 -27.58 -3.88
C GLY A 237 -11.46 -26.26 -3.11
N PRO A 238 -10.55 -26.08 -2.14
CA PRO A 238 -10.51 -24.86 -1.35
C PRO A 238 -10.08 -23.67 -2.21
N ILE A 239 -10.69 -22.51 -1.97
CA ILE A 239 -10.30 -21.23 -2.56
C ILE A 239 -10.15 -20.19 -1.45
N GLY A 240 -9.08 -19.41 -1.50
CA GLY A 240 -8.85 -18.33 -0.54
C GLY A 240 -9.90 -17.22 -0.64
N LYS A 241 -10.21 -16.58 0.48
CA LYS A 241 -11.21 -15.51 0.61
C LYS A 241 -10.84 -14.24 -0.15
N CYS A 242 -9.54 -13.97 -0.26
CA CYS A 242 -8.99 -12.78 -0.93
C CYS A 242 -8.29 -13.18 -2.22
N ALA A 243 -8.33 -12.30 -3.22
CA ALA A 243 -7.64 -12.47 -4.49
C ALA A 243 -6.60 -11.37 -4.70
N TYR A 244 -5.38 -11.76 -5.08
CA TYR A 244 -4.26 -10.87 -5.34
C TYR A 244 -3.57 -11.20 -6.66
N ILE A 245 -3.07 -10.18 -7.31
CA ILE A 245 -2.13 -10.27 -8.41
C ILE A 245 -0.77 -9.83 -7.88
N LEU A 246 0.21 -10.75 -7.89
CA LEU A 246 1.58 -10.45 -7.51
C LEU A 246 2.38 -10.17 -8.78
N ILE A 247 3.06 -9.04 -8.79
CA ILE A 247 3.99 -8.64 -9.85
C ILE A 247 5.39 -9.06 -9.43
N MET A 248 5.99 -9.98 -10.19
CA MET A 248 7.26 -10.60 -9.88
C MET A 248 8.34 -10.13 -10.86
N LYS A 249 9.56 -9.98 -10.39
CA LYS A 249 10.70 -9.83 -11.29
C LYS A 249 10.93 -11.16 -12.04
N HIS A 250 10.88 -11.07 -13.37
CA HIS A 250 10.97 -12.25 -14.22
C HIS A 250 12.29 -13.00 -14.01
N GLY A 251 12.23 -14.34 -13.99
CA GLY A 251 13.39 -15.19 -13.76
C GLY A 251 13.85 -15.30 -12.30
N THR A 252 13.18 -14.62 -11.35
CA THR A 252 13.51 -14.65 -9.91
C THR A 252 12.29 -14.96 -9.06
N ASN A 253 12.47 -15.10 -7.74
CA ASN A 253 11.36 -15.17 -6.78
C ASN A 253 11.11 -13.82 -6.06
N GLU A 254 11.72 -12.75 -6.55
CA GLU A 254 11.53 -11.41 -6.01
C GLU A 254 10.17 -10.86 -6.38
N GLU A 255 9.34 -10.57 -5.39
CA GLU A 255 8.08 -9.86 -5.55
C GLU A 255 8.35 -8.34 -5.59
N ILE A 256 7.92 -7.68 -6.66
CA ILE A 256 8.04 -6.24 -6.82
C ILE A 256 6.91 -5.53 -6.05
N THR A 257 5.69 -6.02 -6.26
CA THR A 257 4.49 -5.50 -5.60
C THR A 257 3.33 -6.47 -5.76
N ARG A 258 2.27 -6.28 -4.99
CA ARG A 258 0.99 -7.00 -5.14
C ARG A 258 -0.19 -6.05 -5.09
N VAL A 259 -1.27 -6.43 -5.73
CA VAL A 259 -2.51 -5.65 -5.75
C VAL A 259 -3.70 -6.58 -5.59
N ALA A 260 -4.67 -6.15 -4.78
CA ALA A 260 -5.92 -6.87 -4.62
C ALA A 260 -6.77 -6.76 -5.90
N SER A 261 -7.35 -7.88 -6.33
CA SER A 261 -8.25 -7.92 -7.48
C SER A 261 -9.33 -8.96 -7.21
N GLN A 262 -10.47 -8.52 -6.72
CA GLN A 262 -11.51 -9.40 -6.19
C GLN A 262 -12.90 -9.07 -6.71
N GLY A 263 -13.79 -10.06 -6.68
CA GLY A 263 -15.21 -9.87 -6.97
C GLY A 263 -15.59 -9.97 -8.46
N ILE A 264 -14.66 -10.26 -9.34
CA ILE A 264 -14.94 -10.43 -10.77
C ILE A 264 -15.59 -11.79 -11.02
N LYS A 265 -16.83 -11.79 -11.49
CA LYS A 265 -17.57 -13.02 -11.77
C LYS A 265 -17.13 -13.66 -13.08
N ARG A 266 -16.91 -14.97 -13.04
CA ARG A 266 -16.55 -15.82 -14.19
C ARG A 266 -17.40 -17.11 -14.17
N PRO A 267 -18.71 -16.99 -14.46
CA PRO A 267 -19.60 -18.15 -14.53
C PRO A 267 -19.20 -19.13 -15.64
N ASP A 268 -18.56 -18.63 -16.70
CA ASP A 268 -17.96 -19.40 -17.78
C ASP A 268 -16.86 -20.33 -17.26
N VAL A 269 -15.92 -19.84 -16.47
CA VAL A 269 -14.84 -20.60 -15.85
C VAL A 269 -15.41 -21.61 -14.85
N LYS A 270 -16.34 -21.17 -13.99
CA LYS A 270 -17.03 -22.05 -13.04
C LYS A 270 -17.66 -23.27 -13.75
N LYS A 271 -18.37 -23.03 -14.85
CA LYS A 271 -19.03 -24.09 -15.63
C LYS A 271 -17.99 -25.00 -16.29
N THR A 272 -16.97 -24.44 -16.93
CA THR A 272 -15.93 -25.18 -17.67
C THR A 272 -15.16 -26.15 -16.76
N TYR A 273 -14.85 -25.73 -15.55
CA TYR A 273 -14.08 -26.51 -14.57
C TYR A 273 -14.98 -27.28 -13.58
N GLY A 274 -16.29 -27.20 -13.71
CA GLY A 274 -17.26 -27.91 -12.84
C GLY A 274 -17.16 -27.45 -11.36
N TYR A 275 -16.63 -26.24 -11.09
CA TYR A 275 -16.42 -25.77 -9.73
C TYR A 275 -17.76 -25.51 -9.02
N LYS A 276 -17.94 -26.07 -7.81
CA LYS A 276 -19.20 -25.99 -7.04
C LYS A 276 -19.27 -24.74 -6.15
N GLY A 277 -18.14 -24.09 -5.86
CA GLY A 277 -18.08 -22.87 -5.05
C GLY A 277 -18.62 -21.63 -5.76
N GLY A 278 -18.26 -20.44 -5.28
CA GLY A 278 -18.68 -19.15 -5.85
C GLY A 278 -18.13 -18.90 -7.26
N ASP A 279 -18.75 -17.96 -7.99
CA ASP A 279 -18.35 -17.57 -9.36
C ASP A 279 -17.37 -16.39 -9.42
N ALA A 280 -17.00 -15.82 -8.29
CA ALA A 280 -16.02 -14.73 -8.20
C ALA A 280 -14.57 -15.24 -8.42
N LEU A 281 -14.31 -15.81 -9.58
CA LEU A 281 -13.06 -16.46 -9.97
C LEU A 281 -12.13 -15.55 -10.79
N GLY A 282 -12.63 -14.41 -11.25
CA GLY A 282 -11.89 -13.47 -12.09
C GLY A 282 -11.03 -12.49 -11.31
N MET A 283 -10.06 -11.95 -12.01
CA MET A 283 -9.17 -10.86 -11.58
C MET A 283 -9.06 -9.86 -12.72
N ASP A 284 -9.12 -8.55 -12.43
CA ASP A 284 -8.91 -7.47 -13.39
C ASP A 284 -8.49 -6.21 -12.65
N VAL A 285 -7.30 -5.70 -12.97
CA VAL A 285 -6.74 -4.51 -12.33
C VAL A 285 -5.81 -3.78 -13.29
N THR A 286 -5.73 -2.45 -13.16
CA THR A 286 -4.68 -1.64 -13.77
C THR A 286 -3.76 -1.12 -12.66
N VAL A 287 -2.48 -1.48 -12.75
CA VAL A 287 -1.44 -1.15 -11.76
C VAL A 287 -0.54 -0.07 -12.32
N ASP A 288 -0.21 0.93 -11.51
CA ASP A 288 0.83 1.92 -11.84
C ASP A 288 2.21 1.35 -11.46
N LEU A 289 3.00 1.05 -12.49
CA LEU A 289 4.38 0.55 -12.39
C LEU A 289 5.39 1.56 -12.94
N SER A 290 5.01 2.83 -13.11
CA SER A 290 5.87 3.90 -13.64
C SER A 290 7.14 4.13 -12.80
N TRP A 291 7.12 3.71 -11.53
CA TRP A 291 8.25 3.75 -10.60
C TRP A 291 9.22 2.58 -10.74
N VAL A 292 8.86 1.53 -11.48
CA VAL A 292 9.71 0.36 -11.70
C VAL A 292 10.77 0.71 -12.75
N LYS A 293 11.99 0.21 -12.57
CA LYS A 293 13.13 0.47 -13.48
C LYS A 293 12.77 0.09 -14.92
N LYS A 294 12.91 1.04 -15.83
CA LYS A 294 12.72 0.82 -17.27
C LYS A 294 13.58 -0.34 -17.79
N GLY A 295 13.00 -1.19 -18.62
CA GLY A 295 13.65 -2.40 -19.16
C GLY A 295 13.55 -3.61 -18.23
N MET A 296 12.95 -3.48 -17.04
CA MET A 296 12.71 -4.63 -16.16
C MET A 296 11.65 -5.55 -16.77
N LYS A 297 11.96 -6.84 -16.81
CA LYS A 297 10.99 -7.87 -17.19
C LYS A 297 10.23 -8.32 -15.95
N ILE A 298 8.91 -8.35 -16.06
CA ILE A 298 8.00 -8.78 -14.99
C ILE A 298 7.12 -9.93 -15.44
N ASN A 299 6.76 -10.81 -14.52
CA ASN A 299 5.71 -11.80 -14.72
C ASN A 299 4.74 -11.82 -13.54
N ILE A 300 3.68 -12.62 -13.61
CA ILE A 300 2.52 -12.52 -12.74
C ILE A 300 2.31 -13.83 -11.98
N ILE A 301 1.88 -13.72 -10.71
CA ILE A 301 1.21 -14.79 -9.95
C ILE A 301 -0.23 -14.36 -9.69
N PHE A 302 -1.18 -15.22 -9.98
CA PHE A 302 -2.53 -15.12 -9.43
C PHE A 302 -2.58 -15.89 -8.13
N ARG A 303 -2.98 -15.20 -7.05
CA ARG A 303 -3.04 -15.75 -5.69
C ARG A 303 -4.44 -15.66 -5.12
N ARG A 304 -4.90 -16.76 -4.51
CA ARG A 304 -6.03 -16.75 -3.57
C ARG A 304 -5.50 -17.07 -2.19
N CYS A 305 -5.88 -16.28 -1.19
CA CYS A 305 -5.36 -16.37 0.16
C CYS A 305 -6.44 -16.10 1.21
N ASN A 306 -6.15 -16.42 2.47
CA ASN A 306 -7.10 -16.18 3.56
C ASN A 306 -6.82 -14.90 4.35
N GLN A 307 -5.65 -14.32 4.17
CA GLN A 307 -5.27 -13.08 4.85
C GLN A 307 -5.52 -11.86 3.95
N ALA A 308 -5.99 -10.77 4.55
CA ALA A 308 -6.34 -9.54 3.86
C ALA A 308 -5.14 -8.78 3.27
N ASN A 309 -3.92 -9.17 3.65
CA ASN A 309 -2.67 -8.60 3.13
C ASN A 309 -2.07 -9.39 1.94
N GLY A 310 -2.76 -10.42 1.48
CA GLY A 310 -2.28 -11.27 0.39
C GLY A 310 -1.33 -12.40 0.82
N GLU A 311 -1.13 -12.59 2.12
CA GLU A 311 -0.38 -13.72 2.68
C GLU A 311 -1.30 -14.93 2.94
N GLY A 312 -0.70 -16.05 3.35
CA GLY A 312 -1.47 -17.28 3.61
C GLY A 312 -2.08 -17.84 2.35
N ALA A 313 -1.26 -18.05 1.31
CA ALA A 313 -1.70 -18.57 0.02
C ALA A 313 -2.44 -19.90 0.17
N VAL A 314 -3.63 -19.99 -0.42
CA VAL A 314 -4.41 -21.22 -0.59
C VAL A 314 -4.18 -21.78 -2.00
N ASN A 315 -4.14 -20.89 -2.99
CA ASN A 315 -3.87 -21.22 -4.38
C ASN A 315 -2.92 -20.17 -4.97
N ASP A 316 -1.86 -20.63 -5.61
CA ASP A 316 -0.91 -19.80 -6.35
C ASP A 316 -0.65 -20.38 -7.73
N VAL A 317 -0.81 -19.57 -8.77
CA VAL A 317 -0.45 -19.94 -10.14
C VAL A 317 0.41 -18.87 -10.76
N ARG A 318 1.63 -19.21 -11.12
CA ARG A 318 2.62 -18.31 -11.71
C ARG A 318 2.74 -18.53 -13.22
N PHE A 319 2.66 -17.43 -13.97
CA PHE A 319 2.82 -17.42 -15.43
C PHE A 319 4.30 -17.17 -15.77
N ARG A 320 5.12 -18.24 -15.77
CA ARG A 320 6.59 -18.14 -15.93
C ARG A 320 7.01 -17.77 -17.36
N ASP A 321 6.27 -18.24 -18.35
CA ASP A 321 6.61 -18.10 -19.77
C ASP A 321 6.02 -16.83 -20.40
N ILE A 322 5.21 -16.11 -19.64
CA ILE A 322 4.60 -14.85 -20.07
C ILE A 322 5.18 -13.70 -19.25
N TYR A 323 5.89 -12.79 -19.92
CA TYR A 323 6.48 -11.62 -19.25
C TYR A 323 6.24 -10.36 -20.07
N LEU A 324 6.20 -9.22 -19.39
CA LEU A 324 6.15 -7.88 -19.97
C LEU A 324 7.47 -7.16 -19.65
N THR A 325 8.00 -6.40 -20.61
CA THR A 325 9.14 -5.50 -20.39
C THR A 325 8.60 -4.08 -20.20
N LEU A 326 8.89 -3.47 -19.05
CA LEU A 326 8.46 -2.12 -18.67
C LEU A 326 9.34 -1.03 -19.29
#